data_5d6f556f3c2250902bc0971a43dde727
#
_entry.id   5d6f556f3c2250902bc0971a43dde727
#
_cell.length_a   1.000
_cell.length_b   1.000
_cell.length_c   1.000
_cell.angle_alpha   90.00
_cell.angle_beta   90.00
_cell.angle_gamma   90.00
#
_symmetry.space_group_name_H-M   'P 1'
#
loop_
_entity.id
_entity.type
_entity.pdbx_description
1 polymer ?
#
loop_
_entity_poly.entity_id
_entity_poly.type
_entity_poly.pdbx_seq_one_letter_code
_entity_poly.pdbx_strand_id
1 'polypeptide(L)'
;MINNSKKKDFKTKELKKENLRLHTYRWTMFAKDDEDAWEALKSWRGLRAPNRLQEIDPATLRETADSLPKDEIMSKFSRASSIEELKEIYHPLVSDFESEIVTIQISSTNQEETIKLLGKELLPILKK
;
A
#
# COMPACT_ATOMS: atom_id res chain seq x y z
N MET A 1 1.68 -11.67 25.50
CA MET A 1 1.56 -11.10 24.16
C MET A 1 2.19 -12.05 23.15
N ILE A 2 1.46 -12.46 22.12
CA ILE A 2 1.98 -13.35 21.08
C ILE A 2 2.92 -12.56 20.18
N ASN A 3 4.13 -13.08 19.99
CA ASN A 3 5.10 -12.48 19.08
C ASN A 3 4.56 -12.49 17.64
N ASN A 4 4.57 -11.34 16.98
CA ASN A 4 4.08 -11.21 15.61
C ASN A 4 4.78 -12.16 14.63
N SER A 5 6.07 -12.45 14.82
CA SER A 5 6.82 -13.40 14.00
C SER A 5 6.25 -14.82 14.10
N LYS A 6 5.96 -15.30 15.30
CA LYS A 6 5.36 -16.62 15.51
C LYS A 6 3.97 -16.72 14.89
N LYS A 7 3.18 -15.65 14.97
CA LYS A 7 1.85 -15.60 14.38
C LYS A 7 1.90 -15.66 12.85
N LYS A 8 2.87 -14.98 12.25
CA LYS A 8 3.11 -15.01 10.80
C LYS A 8 3.54 -16.40 10.34
N ASP A 9 4.49 -17.01 11.03
CA ASP A 9 5.01 -18.34 10.69
C ASP A 9 3.91 -19.41 10.75
N PHE A 10 3.10 -19.37 11.79
CA PHE A 10 1.97 -20.29 11.95
C PHE A 10 0.99 -20.17 10.79
N LYS A 11 0.59 -18.95 10.43
CA LYS A 11 -0.35 -18.68 9.34
C LYS A 11 0.19 -19.17 8.00
N THR A 12 1.46 -18.91 7.72
CA THR A 12 2.10 -19.34 6.48
C THR A 12 2.15 -20.86 6.37
N LYS A 13 2.53 -21.56 7.45
CA LYS A 13 2.57 -23.02 7.49
C LYS A 13 1.19 -23.64 7.30
N GLU A 14 0.18 -23.07 7.94
CA GLU A 14 -1.21 -23.52 7.81
C GLU A 14 -1.70 -23.41 6.37
N LEU A 15 -1.46 -22.27 5.72
CA LEU A 15 -1.83 -22.03 4.33
C LEU A 15 -1.14 -23.00 3.38
N LYS A 16 0.16 -23.27 3.56
CA LYS A 16 0.90 -24.23 2.75
C LYS A 16 0.38 -25.65 2.92
N LYS A 17 0.08 -26.05 4.14
CA LYS A 17 -0.45 -27.38 4.46
C LYS A 17 -1.78 -27.63 3.75
N GLU A 18 -2.63 -26.61 3.65
CA GLU A 18 -3.91 -26.68 2.96
C GLU A 18 -3.79 -26.44 1.44
N ASN A 19 -2.57 -26.31 0.92
CA ASN A 19 -2.31 -26.02 -0.49
C ASN A 19 -2.91 -24.68 -0.95
N LEU A 20 -2.98 -23.72 -0.04
CA LEU A 20 -3.45 -22.37 -0.33
C LEU A 20 -2.28 -21.48 -0.70
N ARG A 21 -2.56 -20.48 -1.55
CA ARG A 21 -1.57 -19.48 -1.96
C ARG A 21 -1.82 -18.19 -1.21
N LEU A 22 -0.75 -17.58 -0.70
CA LEU A 22 -0.84 -16.28 -0.06
C LEU A 22 -0.61 -15.19 -1.09
N HIS A 23 -1.60 -14.32 -1.24
CA HIS A 23 -1.51 -13.13 -2.07
C HIS A 23 -1.61 -11.91 -1.16
N THR A 24 -0.60 -11.07 -1.18
CA THR A 24 -0.59 -9.83 -0.39
C THR A 24 -0.53 -8.63 -1.32
N TYR A 25 -1.07 -7.52 -0.85
CA TYR A 25 -0.94 -6.26 -1.56
C TYR A 25 -0.79 -5.12 -0.55
N ARG A 26 -0.24 -4.02 -1.01
CA ARG A 26 -0.14 -2.81 -0.21
C ARG A 26 -0.32 -1.60 -1.10
N TRP A 27 -1.14 -0.66 -0.65
CA TRP A 27 -1.34 0.60 -1.36
C TRP A 27 -0.41 1.64 -0.77
N THR A 28 0.47 2.19 -1.60
CA THR A 28 1.50 3.13 -1.17
C THR A 28 1.44 4.41 -2.00
N MET A 29 1.54 5.55 -1.34
CA MET A 29 1.80 6.82 -2.00
C MET A 29 3.29 6.92 -2.31
N PHE A 30 3.63 7.15 -3.57
CA PHE A 30 5.00 7.45 -3.96
C PHE A 30 5.09 8.93 -4.31
N ALA A 31 5.66 9.72 -3.40
CA ALA A 31 5.62 11.17 -3.47
C ALA A 31 6.85 11.79 -2.82
N LYS A 32 7.31 12.90 -3.38
CA LYS A 32 8.51 13.59 -2.90
C LYS A 32 8.29 14.41 -1.62
N ASP A 33 7.05 14.91 -1.41
CA ASP A 33 6.68 15.72 -0.25
C ASP A 33 5.17 15.57 0.04
N ASP A 34 4.68 16.29 1.06
CA ASP A 34 3.29 16.21 1.50
C ASP A 34 2.30 16.73 0.44
N GLU A 35 2.64 17.78 -0.28
CA GLU A 35 1.79 18.31 -1.33
C GLU A 35 1.64 17.32 -2.48
N ASP A 36 2.75 16.74 -2.90
CA ASP A 36 2.78 15.73 -3.95
C ASP A 36 1.96 14.49 -3.54
N ALA A 37 2.09 14.06 -2.28
CA ALA A 37 1.32 12.94 -1.74
C ALA A 37 -0.18 13.24 -1.74
N TRP A 38 -0.57 14.43 -1.30
CA TRP A 38 -1.98 14.84 -1.28
C TRP A 38 -2.56 14.86 -2.69
N GLU A 39 -1.83 15.40 -3.65
CA GLU A 39 -2.27 15.43 -5.05
C GLU A 39 -2.33 14.02 -5.65
N ALA A 40 -1.38 13.15 -5.31
CA ALA A 40 -1.37 11.76 -5.77
C ALA A 40 -2.61 10.97 -5.31
N LEU A 41 -3.19 11.36 -4.19
CA LEU A 41 -4.39 10.71 -3.64
C LEU A 41 -5.70 11.35 -4.10
N LYS A 42 -5.67 12.36 -4.94
CA LYS A 42 -6.84 13.16 -5.31
C LYS A 42 -8.07 12.33 -5.67
N SER A 43 -7.90 11.28 -6.47
CA SER A 43 -9.00 10.43 -6.91
C SER A 43 -9.36 9.32 -5.90
N TRP A 44 -8.54 9.08 -4.91
CA TRP A 44 -8.62 7.89 -4.05
C TRP A 44 -8.91 8.18 -2.59
N ARG A 45 -8.68 9.40 -2.13
CA ARG A 45 -8.78 9.72 -0.71
C ARG A 45 -10.17 9.56 -0.11
N GLY A 46 -11.21 9.65 -0.93
CA GLY A 46 -12.59 9.36 -0.51
C GLY A 46 -12.78 7.93 -0.01
N LEU A 47 -11.97 6.98 -0.49
CA LEU A 47 -12.02 5.58 -0.04
C LEU A 47 -11.57 5.40 1.42
N ARG A 48 -10.98 6.44 2.01
CA ARG A 48 -10.57 6.43 3.43
C ARG A 48 -11.39 7.38 4.27
N ALA A 49 -12.48 7.93 3.74
CA ALA A 49 -13.40 8.77 4.51
C ALA A 49 -14.05 7.92 5.61
N PRO A 50 -14.34 8.53 6.80
CA PRO A 50 -14.96 7.82 7.92
C PRO A 50 -16.30 7.17 7.58
N ASN A 51 -17.08 7.80 6.69
CA ASN A 51 -18.41 7.34 6.29
C ASN A 51 -18.40 6.44 5.04
N ARG A 52 -17.26 5.92 4.63
CA ARG A 52 -17.09 5.17 3.36
C ARG A 52 -17.96 3.92 3.24
N LEU A 53 -18.36 3.35 4.36
CA LEU A 53 -19.19 2.13 4.34
C LEU A 53 -20.69 2.42 4.26
N GLN A 54 -21.12 3.66 4.49
CA GLN A 54 -22.53 4.07 4.47
C GLN A 54 -22.86 4.96 3.27
N GLU A 55 -21.89 5.71 2.77
CA GLU A 55 -22.09 6.65 1.66
C GLU A 55 -21.79 5.96 0.32
N ILE A 56 -22.71 6.08 -0.62
CA ILE A 56 -22.57 5.48 -1.94
C ILE A 56 -22.15 6.47 -3.02
N ASP A 57 -22.23 7.78 -2.75
CA ASP A 57 -21.85 8.81 -3.72
C ASP A 57 -20.35 9.12 -3.62
N PRO A 58 -19.54 8.84 -4.66
CA PRO A 58 -18.11 9.13 -4.64
C PRO A 58 -17.77 10.60 -4.43
N ALA A 59 -18.60 11.51 -4.95
CA ALA A 59 -18.38 12.95 -4.77
C ALA A 59 -18.51 13.35 -3.30
N THR A 60 -19.53 12.82 -2.61
CA THR A 60 -19.77 13.08 -1.19
C THR A 60 -18.63 12.51 -0.34
N LEU A 61 -18.13 11.32 -0.67
CA LEU A 61 -16.98 10.71 0.01
C LEU A 61 -15.73 11.58 -0.15
N ARG A 62 -15.51 12.11 -1.34
CA ARG A 62 -14.37 12.98 -1.61
C ARG A 62 -14.46 14.29 -0.83
N GLU A 63 -15.64 14.91 -0.80
CA GLU A 63 -15.87 16.12 -0.02
C GLU A 63 -15.62 15.89 1.46
N THR A 64 -16.09 14.78 1.99
CA THR A 64 -15.85 14.41 3.39
C THR A 64 -14.35 14.27 3.68
N ALA A 65 -13.63 13.55 2.84
CA ALA A 65 -12.19 13.38 2.99
C ALA A 65 -11.45 14.72 2.91
N ASP A 66 -11.86 15.59 1.98
CA ASP A 66 -11.22 16.89 1.78
C ASP A 66 -11.49 17.86 2.92
N SER A 67 -12.56 17.66 3.68
CA SER A 67 -12.90 18.51 4.84
C SER A 67 -12.12 18.14 6.10
N LEU A 68 -11.47 16.98 6.13
CA LEU A 68 -10.68 16.51 7.27
C LEU A 68 -9.23 17.02 7.17
N PRO A 69 -8.49 17.02 8.30
CA PRO A 69 -7.06 17.32 8.25
C PRO A 69 -6.33 16.37 7.28
N LYS A 70 -5.46 16.92 6.44
CA LYS A 70 -4.72 16.13 5.44
C LYS A 70 -3.95 14.99 6.07
N ASP A 71 -3.33 15.22 7.22
CA ASP A 71 -2.54 14.22 7.94
C ASP A 71 -3.39 13.02 8.35
N GLU A 72 -4.64 13.26 8.74
CA GLU A 72 -5.55 12.18 9.12
C GLU A 72 -5.83 11.24 7.96
N ILE A 73 -6.06 11.79 6.77
CA ILE A 73 -6.31 10.98 5.58
C ILE A 73 -5.01 10.30 5.10
N MET A 74 -3.92 11.06 5.02
CA MET A 74 -2.64 10.52 4.53
C MET A 74 -2.07 9.42 5.42
N SER A 75 -2.32 9.47 6.74
CA SER A 75 -1.86 8.44 7.67
C SER A 75 -2.47 7.06 7.41
N LYS A 76 -3.56 6.99 6.66
CA LYS A 76 -4.24 5.72 6.33
C LYS A 76 -3.64 5.01 5.13
N PHE A 77 -2.62 5.60 4.51
CA PHE A 77 -1.90 5.02 3.38
C PHE A 77 -0.43 4.84 3.76
N SER A 78 0.20 3.80 3.22
CA SER A 78 1.66 3.69 3.29
C SER A 78 2.27 4.76 2.39
N ARG A 79 3.44 5.25 2.74
CA ARG A 79 4.09 6.33 2.02
C ARG A 79 5.58 6.04 1.81
N ALA A 80 6.07 6.39 0.64
CA ALA A 80 7.48 6.31 0.29
C ALA A 80 7.86 7.47 -0.61
N SER A 81 9.08 7.96 -0.49
CA SER A 81 9.65 8.99 -1.35
C SER A 81 10.87 8.48 -2.13
N SER A 82 11.28 7.24 -1.92
CA SER A 82 12.43 6.63 -2.58
C SER A 82 12.21 5.15 -2.81
N ILE A 83 13.07 4.57 -3.66
CA ILE A 83 13.06 3.12 -3.92
C ILE A 83 13.42 2.33 -2.66
N GLU A 84 14.35 2.84 -1.85
CA GLU A 84 14.74 2.21 -0.59
C GLU A 84 13.57 2.11 0.38
N GLU A 85 12.78 3.17 0.50
CA GLU A 85 11.59 3.17 1.34
C GLU A 85 10.52 2.20 0.81
N LEU A 86 10.34 2.11 -0.50
CA LEU A 86 9.45 1.13 -1.12
C LEU A 86 9.91 -0.29 -0.83
N LYS A 87 11.22 -0.53 -0.90
CA LYS A 87 11.80 -1.82 -0.56
C LYS A 87 11.48 -2.20 0.89
N GLU A 88 11.61 -1.28 1.83
CA GLU A 88 11.28 -1.51 3.23
C GLU A 88 9.81 -1.88 3.44
N ILE A 89 8.91 -1.32 2.64
CA ILE A 89 7.48 -1.62 2.71
C ILE A 89 7.18 -3.00 2.11
N TYR A 90 7.72 -3.32 0.94
CA TYR A 90 7.34 -4.51 0.17
C TYR A 90 8.20 -5.74 0.42
N HIS A 91 9.46 -5.58 0.77
CA HIS A 91 10.35 -6.73 1.00
C HIS A 91 9.84 -7.67 2.09
N PRO A 92 9.30 -7.20 3.23
CA PRO A 92 8.74 -8.10 4.24
C PRO A 92 7.59 -8.97 3.72
N LEU A 93 6.83 -8.50 2.75
CA LEU A 93 5.75 -9.28 2.15
C LEU A 93 6.30 -10.49 1.38
N VAL A 94 7.48 -10.36 0.81
CA VAL A 94 8.16 -11.45 0.10
C VAL A 94 8.89 -12.37 1.08
N SER A 95 9.68 -11.81 1.99
CA SER A 95 10.56 -12.57 2.86
C SER A 95 9.88 -13.13 4.11
N ASP A 96 9.13 -12.28 4.82
CA ASP A 96 8.53 -12.66 6.11
C ASP A 96 7.24 -13.45 5.93
N PHE A 97 6.40 -13.07 4.97
CA PHE A 97 5.14 -13.74 4.70
C PHE A 97 5.25 -14.82 3.64
N GLU A 98 6.37 -14.91 2.94
CA GLU A 98 6.56 -15.86 1.84
C GLU A 98 5.39 -15.82 0.83
N SER A 99 4.91 -14.62 0.53
CA SER A 99 3.79 -14.43 -0.40
C SER A 99 4.17 -14.92 -1.79
N GLU A 100 3.31 -15.71 -2.42
CA GLU A 100 3.52 -16.14 -3.81
C GLU A 100 3.28 -15.00 -4.78
N ILE A 101 2.32 -14.14 -4.47
CA ILE A 101 1.99 -12.97 -5.28
C ILE A 101 2.01 -11.74 -4.38
N VAL A 102 2.77 -10.74 -4.76
CA VAL A 102 2.79 -9.44 -4.11
C VAL A 102 2.33 -8.40 -5.13
N THR A 103 1.22 -7.72 -4.84
CA THR A 103 0.71 -6.66 -5.68
C THR A 103 1.14 -5.31 -5.13
N ILE A 104 1.81 -4.55 -5.96
CA ILE A 104 2.24 -3.19 -5.64
C ILE A 104 1.22 -2.23 -6.22
N GLN A 105 0.46 -1.58 -5.37
CA GLN A 105 -0.49 -0.56 -5.76
C GLN A 105 0.06 0.79 -5.37
N ILE A 106 0.33 1.63 -6.37
CA ILE A 106 1.01 2.90 -6.17
C ILE A 106 0.13 4.06 -6.64
N SER A 107 0.02 5.08 -5.80
CA SER A 107 -0.53 6.37 -6.18
C SER A 107 0.61 7.38 -6.31
N SER A 108 0.71 8.02 -7.47
CA SER A 108 1.68 9.08 -7.72
C SER A 108 1.10 10.10 -8.69
N THR A 109 1.68 11.29 -8.74
CA THR A 109 1.25 12.35 -9.67
C THR A 109 1.68 12.07 -11.11
N ASN A 110 2.71 11.24 -11.29
CA ASN A 110 3.16 10.79 -12.61
C ASN A 110 3.21 9.26 -12.64
N GLN A 111 2.07 8.64 -12.92
CA GLN A 111 1.91 7.19 -12.88
C GLN A 111 2.81 6.46 -13.87
N GLU A 112 2.91 6.96 -15.09
CA GLU A 112 3.71 6.31 -16.13
C GLU A 112 5.19 6.25 -15.76
N GLU A 113 5.73 7.36 -15.32
CA GLU A 113 7.14 7.45 -14.90
C GLU A 113 7.41 6.56 -13.69
N THR A 114 6.48 6.55 -12.74
CA THR A 114 6.57 5.72 -11.55
C THR A 114 6.56 4.23 -11.89
N ILE A 115 5.68 3.79 -12.79
CA ILE A 115 5.63 2.39 -13.23
C ILE A 115 6.95 1.97 -13.87
N LYS A 116 7.53 2.82 -14.72
CA LYS A 116 8.83 2.55 -15.35
C LYS A 116 9.94 2.42 -14.31
N LEU A 117 9.94 3.31 -13.33
CA LEU A 117 10.93 3.31 -12.24
C LEU A 117 10.82 2.02 -11.40
N LEU A 118 9.60 1.62 -11.05
CA LEU A 118 9.36 0.40 -10.27
C LEU A 118 9.85 -0.85 -11.02
N GLY A 119 9.56 -0.93 -12.30
CA GLY A 119 9.99 -2.06 -13.13
C GLY A 119 11.49 -2.15 -13.25
N LYS A 120 12.17 -1.01 -13.33
CA LYS A 120 13.63 -0.95 -13.49
C LYS A 120 14.39 -1.15 -12.18
N GLU A 121 13.93 -0.56 -11.08
CA GLU A 121 14.72 -0.46 -9.85
C GLU A 121 14.16 -1.25 -8.66
N LEU A 122 12.85 -1.42 -8.55
CA LEU A 122 12.25 -2.12 -7.41
C LEU A 122 12.05 -3.60 -7.65
N LEU A 123 11.45 -3.98 -8.77
CA LEU A 123 11.14 -5.39 -9.06
C LEU A 123 12.37 -6.30 -9.03
N PRO A 124 13.54 -5.92 -9.59
CA PRO A 124 14.72 -6.78 -9.51
C PRO A 124 15.18 -7.07 -8.08
N ILE A 125 14.99 -6.10 -7.17
CA ILE A 125 15.38 -6.26 -5.76
C ILE A 125 14.42 -7.21 -5.04
N LEU A 126 13.11 -7.12 -5.34
CA LEU A 126 12.09 -7.94 -4.70
C LEU A 126 12.10 -9.40 -5.17
N LYS A 127 12.60 -9.68 -6.37
CA LYS A 127 12.65 -11.02 -6.93
C LYS A 127 13.77 -11.90 -6.38
N LYS A 128 14.65 -11.35 -5.60
CA LYS A 128 15.76 -12.11 -5.02
C LYS A 128 15.34 -12.94 -3.83
#